data_5eb4fac418ec73df117c14934251a97f
#
_entry.id   5eb4fac418ec73df117c14934251a97f
#
_cell.length_a   1.000
_cell.length_b   1.000
_cell.length_c   1.000
_cell.angle_alpha   90.00
_cell.angle_beta   90.00
_cell.angle_gamma   90.00
#
_symmetry.space_group_name_H-M   'P 1'
#
loop_
_entity.id
_entity.type
_entity.pdbx_description
1 polymer ?
#
loop_
_entity_poly.entity_id
_entity_poly.type
_entity_poly.pdbx_seq_one_letter_code
_entity_poly.pdbx_strand_id
1 'polypeptide(L)'
;QIETGTTFLKEKHDLLNSDFVGYGLDFSIRYGFFKEELEFLTFGTYQNDIFYNYRYNPTQEISRNNFKEIKIALKYLIYDPHKNHEDIPNVYSYRANQKFKWRSLLPAVSAMVGINIDTERNPYTSEDVKGVSPFFLISTQNNFKNNTVLITNLILDRLGSNQTDFEYIVSLTKALNINWVVFVETQGIKSDFYADNLFSIGA
;
A
#
# COMPACT_ATOMS: atom_id res chain seq x y z
N GLN A 1 -10.21 -13.56 4.33
CA GLN A 1 -8.84 -13.74 3.82
C GLN A 1 -7.87 -13.25 4.87
N ILE A 2 -6.78 -14.01 5.10
CA ILE A 2 -5.69 -13.64 5.99
C ILE A 2 -4.41 -13.72 5.17
N GLU A 3 -3.62 -12.67 5.23
CA GLU A 3 -2.33 -12.59 4.56
C GLU A 3 -1.25 -12.22 5.57
N THR A 4 -0.08 -12.83 5.47
CA THR A 4 1.08 -12.52 6.28
C THR A 4 2.32 -12.44 5.41
N GLY A 5 3.18 -11.49 5.69
CA GLY A 5 4.45 -11.28 4.99
C GLY A 5 5.61 -11.11 5.96
N THR A 6 6.81 -11.38 5.49
CA THR A 6 8.05 -11.13 6.23
C THR A 6 8.98 -10.34 5.34
N THR A 7 9.46 -9.22 5.84
CA THR A 7 10.38 -8.33 5.13
C THR A 7 11.70 -8.24 5.89
N PHE A 8 12.82 -8.43 5.20
CA PHE A 8 14.14 -8.16 5.76
C PHE A 8 14.56 -6.74 5.40
N LEU A 9 14.95 -6.00 6.41
CA LEU A 9 15.29 -4.58 6.31
C LEU A 9 16.79 -4.40 6.52
N LYS A 10 17.43 -3.74 5.56
CA LYS A 10 18.80 -3.24 5.71
C LYS A 10 18.88 -1.91 4.98
N GLU A 11 19.00 -0.85 5.74
CA GLU A 11 19.01 0.49 5.19
C GLU A 11 20.17 1.29 5.75
N LYS A 12 20.79 2.09 4.89
CA LYS A 12 21.93 2.92 5.21
C LYS A 12 21.63 4.36 4.84
N HIS A 13 21.72 5.25 5.83
CA HIS A 13 21.52 6.68 5.66
C HIS A 13 22.86 7.43 5.76
N ASP A 14 23.51 7.66 4.64
CA ASP A 14 24.81 8.34 4.60
C ASP A 14 24.73 9.77 5.17
N LEU A 15 23.66 10.52 4.90
CA LEU A 15 23.47 11.88 5.40
C LEU A 15 23.24 11.93 6.92
N LEU A 16 22.59 10.94 7.46
CA LEU A 16 22.30 10.83 8.89
C LEU A 16 23.40 10.10 9.66
N ASN A 17 24.38 9.52 8.98
CA ASN A 17 25.39 8.64 9.56
C ASN A 17 24.74 7.57 10.46
N SER A 18 23.75 6.89 9.92
CA SER A 18 23.01 5.88 10.66
C SER A 18 22.62 4.73 9.74
N ASP A 19 22.61 3.52 10.27
CA ASP A 19 22.16 2.33 9.61
C ASP A 19 21.13 1.62 10.47
N PHE A 20 20.25 0.85 9.87
CA PHE A 20 19.47 -0.11 10.62
C PHE A 20 19.35 -1.45 9.89
N VAL A 21 19.27 -2.51 10.67
CA VAL A 21 19.12 -3.89 10.20
C VAL A 21 18.06 -4.57 11.05
N GLY A 22 17.11 -5.22 10.39
CA GLY A 22 16.03 -5.88 11.11
C GLY A 22 15.09 -6.67 10.22
N TYR A 23 13.91 -6.96 10.76
CA TYR A 23 12.84 -7.61 10.03
C TYR A 23 11.49 -6.97 10.37
N GLY A 24 10.60 -7.01 9.39
CA GLY A 24 9.19 -6.66 9.52
C GLY A 24 8.31 -7.89 9.37
N LEU A 25 7.20 -7.92 10.09
CA LEU A 25 6.12 -8.88 9.95
C LEU A 25 4.86 -8.12 9.58
N ASP A 26 4.40 -8.32 8.34
CA ASP A 26 3.18 -7.72 7.83
C ASP A 26 2.01 -8.68 8.06
N PHE A 27 0.88 -8.15 8.45
CA PHE A 27 -0.36 -8.92 8.56
C PHE A 27 -1.52 -8.13 7.96
N SER A 28 -2.44 -8.85 7.34
CA SER A 28 -3.68 -8.29 6.81
C SER A 28 -4.81 -9.29 7.00
N ILE A 29 -5.91 -8.83 7.58
CA ILE A 29 -7.15 -9.59 7.73
C ILE A 29 -8.24 -8.83 6.99
N ARG A 30 -8.89 -9.52 6.05
CA ARG A 30 -9.97 -8.97 5.23
C ARG A 30 -11.22 -9.80 5.39
N TYR A 31 -12.33 -9.15 5.70
CA TYR A 31 -13.62 -9.79 5.88
C TYR A 31 -14.72 -9.01 5.15
N GLY A 32 -15.34 -9.65 4.14
CA GLY A 32 -16.53 -9.13 3.46
C GLY A 32 -17.79 -9.47 4.23
N PHE A 33 -18.67 -8.51 4.42
CA PHE A 33 -19.92 -8.71 5.16
C PHE A 33 -21.08 -7.88 4.58
N PHE A 34 -22.29 -8.39 4.75
CA PHE A 34 -23.56 -7.81 4.30
C PHE A 34 -23.72 -7.59 2.79
N LYS A 35 -22.75 -7.01 2.11
CA LYS A 35 -22.75 -6.71 0.68
C LYS A 35 -21.40 -7.08 0.08
N GLU A 36 -21.43 -7.50 -1.18
CA GLU A 36 -20.21 -7.83 -1.92
C GLU A 36 -19.25 -6.65 -2.09
N GLU A 37 -19.77 -5.42 -2.00
CA GLU A 37 -19.00 -4.20 -2.13
C GLU A 37 -18.34 -3.71 -0.84
N LEU A 38 -18.73 -4.27 0.32
CA LEU A 38 -18.29 -3.79 1.63
C LEU A 38 -17.34 -4.78 2.29
N GLU A 39 -16.14 -4.33 2.61
CA GLU A 39 -15.10 -5.10 3.26
C GLU A 39 -14.63 -4.40 4.55
N PHE A 40 -14.44 -5.19 5.59
CA PHE A 40 -13.71 -4.80 6.79
C PHE A 40 -12.26 -5.25 6.66
N LEU A 41 -11.31 -4.37 6.98
CA LEU A 41 -9.90 -4.64 6.92
C LEU A 41 -9.22 -4.28 8.24
N THR A 42 -8.31 -5.14 8.65
CA THR A 42 -7.33 -4.83 9.70
C THR A 42 -5.98 -5.23 9.17
N PHE A 43 -5.03 -4.32 9.18
CA PHE A 43 -3.68 -4.57 8.70
C PHE A 43 -2.65 -3.78 9.50
N GLY A 44 -1.44 -4.24 9.48
CA GLY A 44 -0.35 -3.57 10.15
C GLY A 44 0.98 -4.26 9.96
N THR A 45 2.02 -3.62 10.44
CA THR A 45 3.40 -4.07 10.37
C THR A 45 4.02 -4.02 11.75
N TYR A 46 4.49 -5.16 12.23
CA TYR A 46 5.37 -5.24 13.39
C TYR A 46 6.81 -5.22 12.92
N GLN A 47 7.64 -4.34 13.48
CA GLN A 47 9.04 -4.22 13.10
C GLN A 47 9.94 -4.41 14.32
N ASN A 48 11.04 -5.14 14.09
CA ASN A 48 12.11 -5.33 15.06
C ASN A 48 13.43 -5.07 14.35
N ASP A 49 14.18 -4.06 14.79
CA ASP A 49 15.46 -3.69 14.21
C ASP A 49 16.48 -3.21 15.26
N ILE A 50 17.72 -3.20 14.82
CA ILE A 50 18.83 -2.58 15.54
C ILE A 50 19.25 -1.36 14.73
N PHE A 51 19.15 -0.21 15.38
CA PHE A 51 19.54 1.08 14.81
C PHE A 51 20.93 1.46 15.31
N TYR A 52 21.85 1.74 14.38
CA TYR A 52 23.23 2.15 14.62
C TYR A 52 23.37 3.64 14.34
N ASN A 53 23.81 4.41 15.34
CA ASN A 53 24.08 5.84 15.18
C ASN A 53 25.58 6.10 15.29
N TYR A 54 26.20 6.39 14.15
CA TYR A 54 27.65 6.62 14.03
C TYR A 54 28.08 8.04 14.40
N ARG A 55 27.16 8.93 14.73
CA ARG A 55 27.47 10.28 15.21
C ARG A 55 28.10 10.29 16.59
N TYR A 56 27.94 9.18 17.33
CA TYR A 56 28.49 9.03 18.67
C TYR A 56 29.73 8.12 18.66
N ASN A 57 30.69 8.39 19.55
CA ASN A 57 31.85 7.54 19.75
C ASN A 57 31.92 7.14 21.24
N PRO A 58 31.71 5.86 21.62
CA PRO A 58 31.43 4.71 20.73
C PRO A 58 30.07 4.80 20.01
N THR A 59 29.95 4.05 18.91
CA THR A 59 28.68 3.93 18.15
C THR A 59 27.53 3.53 19.07
N GLN A 60 26.46 4.27 18.99
CA GLN A 60 25.28 3.98 19.78
C GLN A 60 24.41 2.94 19.05
N GLU A 61 24.14 1.83 19.71
CA GLU A 61 23.23 0.77 19.25
C GLU A 61 21.91 0.86 20.02
N ILE A 62 20.80 0.94 19.30
CA ILE A 62 19.46 1.01 19.89
C ILE A 62 18.62 -0.12 19.29
N SER A 63 18.21 -1.06 20.11
CA SER A 63 17.23 -2.07 19.71
C SER A 63 15.83 -1.47 19.75
N ARG A 64 15.11 -1.54 18.64
CA ARG A 64 13.74 -1.03 18.50
C ARG A 64 12.81 -2.19 18.14
N ASN A 65 11.71 -2.30 18.83
CA ASN A 65 10.65 -3.26 18.51
C ASN A 65 9.30 -2.66 18.85
N ASN A 66 8.42 -2.60 17.88
CA ASN A 66 7.03 -2.16 18.06
C ASN A 66 6.21 -2.43 16.80
N PHE A 67 4.92 -2.21 16.88
CA PHE A 67 4.10 -2.04 15.69
C PHE A 67 4.45 -0.71 15.03
N LYS A 68 4.94 -0.77 13.79
CA LYS A 68 5.18 0.43 12.97
C LYS A 68 3.87 1.12 12.64
N GLU A 69 2.85 0.32 12.32
CA GLU A 69 1.49 0.79 12.09
C GLU A 69 0.47 -0.31 12.41
N ILE A 70 -0.71 0.09 12.84
CA ILE A 70 -1.91 -0.75 12.95
C ILE A 70 -3.07 0.07 12.41
N LYS A 71 -3.74 -0.45 11.38
CA LYS A 71 -4.88 0.22 10.75
C LYS A 71 -6.13 -0.67 10.77
N ILE A 72 -7.26 -0.06 11.06
CA ILE A 72 -8.58 -0.68 11.01
C ILE A 72 -9.45 0.15 10.08
N ALA A 73 -10.06 -0.47 9.08
CA ALA A 73 -10.75 0.24 8.03
C ALA A 73 -11.99 -0.47 7.50
N LEU A 74 -12.86 0.32 6.89
CA LEU A 74 -13.95 -0.11 6.03
C LEU A 74 -13.65 0.33 4.60
N LYS A 75 -13.70 -0.62 3.67
CA LYS A 75 -13.54 -0.39 2.23
C LYS A 75 -14.87 -0.59 1.54
N TYR A 76 -15.23 0.33 0.67
CA TYR A 76 -16.44 0.25 -0.16
C TYR A 76 -16.09 0.39 -1.64
N LEU A 77 -16.56 -0.56 -2.45
CA LEU A 77 -16.46 -0.51 -3.91
C LEU A 77 -17.54 0.43 -4.44
N ILE A 78 -17.13 1.63 -4.89
CA ILE A 78 -18.03 2.68 -5.37
C ILE A 78 -18.50 2.38 -6.79
N TYR A 79 -17.58 1.96 -7.65
CA TYR A 79 -17.84 1.74 -9.06
C TYR A 79 -17.00 0.60 -9.62
N ASP A 80 -17.63 -0.32 -10.33
CA ASP A 80 -16.97 -1.37 -11.10
C ASP A 80 -17.55 -1.39 -12.52
N PRO A 81 -16.75 -1.06 -13.54
CA PRO A 81 -17.21 -1.06 -14.93
C PRO A 81 -17.53 -2.45 -15.46
N HIS A 82 -17.08 -3.51 -14.78
CA HIS A 82 -17.24 -4.90 -15.22
C HIS A 82 -18.34 -5.66 -14.48
N LYS A 83 -18.85 -5.15 -13.34
CA LYS A 83 -19.79 -5.85 -12.46
C LYS A 83 -21.08 -6.35 -13.16
N ASN A 84 -21.59 -5.61 -14.15
CA ASN A 84 -22.85 -5.94 -14.84
C ASN A 84 -22.67 -6.12 -16.35
N HIS A 85 -21.45 -6.44 -16.78
CA HIS A 85 -21.15 -6.54 -18.21
C HIS A 85 -20.23 -7.69 -18.51
N GLU A 86 -20.78 -8.73 -19.09
CA GLU A 86 -20.01 -9.81 -19.68
C GLU A 86 -19.61 -9.42 -21.11
N ASP A 87 -18.31 -9.40 -21.36
CA ASP A 87 -17.77 -9.26 -22.70
C ASP A 87 -17.96 -10.59 -23.48
N ILE A 88 -19.12 -10.77 -24.06
CA ILE A 88 -19.39 -11.94 -24.90
C ILE A 88 -18.54 -11.81 -26.17
N PRO A 89 -17.60 -12.73 -26.42
CA PRO A 89 -16.77 -12.68 -27.61
C PRO A 89 -17.63 -12.93 -28.85
N ASN A 90 -17.41 -12.11 -29.88
CA ASN A 90 -18.07 -12.32 -31.17
C ASN A 90 -17.44 -13.54 -31.86
N VAL A 91 -18.19 -14.64 -31.92
CA VAL A 91 -17.74 -15.92 -32.50
C VAL A 91 -17.46 -15.80 -34.01
N TYR A 92 -18.11 -14.85 -34.69
CA TYR A 92 -18.02 -14.68 -36.15
C TYR A 92 -16.93 -13.72 -36.61
N SER A 93 -16.31 -12.95 -35.72
CA SER A 93 -15.33 -11.94 -36.11
C SER A 93 -14.21 -11.76 -35.12
N TYR A 94 -13.03 -12.25 -35.44
CA TYR A 94 -11.81 -12.03 -34.69
C TYR A 94 -11.46 -10.52 -34.57
N ARG A 95 -11.64 -9.76 -35.67
CA ARG A 95 -11.38 -8.30 -35.63
C ARG A 95 -12.32 -7.51 -34.74
N ALA A 96 -13.58 -7.95 -34.60
CA ALA A 96 -14.53 -7.31 -33.68
C ALA A 96 -14.09 -7.46 -32.22
N ASN A 97 -13.48 -8.59 -31.87
CA ASN A 97 -12.98 -8.86 -30.52
C ASN A 97 -11.70 -8.07 -30.18
N GLN A 98 -10.97 -7.62 -31.21
CA GLN A 98 -9.76 -6.84 -31.01
C GLN A 98 -9.99 -5.32 -31.02
N LYS A 99 -11.19 -4.85 -31.30
CA LYS A 99 -11.49 -3.41 -31.24
C LYS A 99 -11.24 -2.90 -29.83
N PHE A 100 -10.61 -1.73 -29.78
CA PHE A 100 -10.44 -0.98 -28.53
C PHE A 100 -11.82 -0.64 -27.96
N LYS A 101 -12.04 -1.02 -26.69
CA LYS A 101 -13.27 -0.70 -25.97
C LYS A 101 -12.98 0.41 -24.98
N TRP A 102 -13.62 1.55 -25.13
CA TRP A 102 -13.47 2.70 -24.22
C TRP A 102 -13.73 2.33 -22.76
N ARG A 103 -14.58 1.33 -22.51
CA ARG A 103 -14.88 0.82 -21.18
C ARG A 103 -13.64 0.23 -20.47
N SER A 104 -12.68 -0.30 -21.21
CA SER A 104 -11.44 -0.82 -20.61
C SER A 104 -10.52 0.28 -20.06
N LEU A 105 -10.81 1.55 -20.33
CA LEU A 105 -10.12 2.69 -19.72
C LEU A 105 -10.80 3.17 -18.43
N LEU A 106 -12.04 2.78 -18.21
CA LEU A 106 -12.74 3.15 -16.97
C LEU A 106 -12.20 2.31 -15.81
N PRO A 107 -11.67 2.93 -14.75
CA PRO A 107 -11.22 2.19 -13.59
C PRO A 107 -12.39 1.72 -12.73
N ALA A 108 -12.21 0.58 -12.07
CA ALA A 108 -12.94 0.30 -10.85
C ALA A 108 -12.44 1.26 -9.76
N VAL A 109 -13.35 1.81 -8.97
CA VAL A 109 -13.04 2.80 -7.93
C VAL A 109 -13.55 2.30 -6.59
N SER A 110 -12.68 2.29 -5.59
CA SER A 110 -13.06 2.02 -4.22
C SER A 110 -12.54 3.11 -3.28
N ALA A 111 -13.26 3.35 -2.21
CA ALA A 111 -12.82 4.20 -1.12
C ALA A 111 -12.67 3.38 0.16
N MET A 112 -11.71 3.75 0.97
CA MET A 112 -11.48 3.17 2.28
C MET A 112 -11.34 4.29 3.29
N VAL A 113 -12.00 4.12 4.43
CA VAL A 113 -11.93 5.02 5.57
C VAL A 113 -11.65 4.20 6.81
N GLY A 114 -10.77 4.69 7.64
CA GLY A 114 -10.39 3.97 8.84
C GLY A 114 -9.61 4.81 9.83
N ILE A 115 -9.04 4.13 10.79
CA ILE A 115 -8.22 4.69 11.85
C ILE A 115 -6.85 4.02 11.86
N ASN A 116 -5.83 4.83 12.04
CA ASN A 116 -4.48 4.40 12.35
C ASN A 116 -4.30 4.47 13.87
N ILE A 117 -3.73 3.44 14.46
CA ILE A 117 -3.49 3.34 15.91
C ILE A 117 -1.99 3.40 16.14
N ASP A 118 -1.52 4.54 16.61
CA ASP A 118 -0.13 4.75 16.98
C ASP A 118 0.07 4.47 18.47
N THR A 119 0.90 3.48 18.78
CA THR A 119 1.19 3.09 20.16
C THR A 119 2.05 4.13 20.85
N GLU A 120 1.89 4.28 22.17
CA GLU A 120 2.75 5.15 22.97
C GLU A 120 4.21 4.68 22.87
N ARG A 121 5.14 5.65 22.77
CA ARG A 121 6.60 5.42 22.63
C ARG A 121 6.96 4.57 21.40
N ASN A 122 6.23 4.76 20.33
CA ASN A 122 6.55 4.10 19.06
C ASN A 122 7.86 4.67 18.48
N PRO A 123 8.94 3.88 18.35
CA PRO A 123 10.21 4.38 17.85
C PRO A 123 10.21 4.65 16.34
N TYR A 124 9.13 4.29 15.63
CA TYR A 124 8.97 4.43 14.17
C TYR A 124 8.09 5.62 13.79
N THR A 125 7.45 6.24 14.76
CA THR A 125 6.65 7.46 14.55
C THR A 125 7.25 8.63 15.32
N SER A 126 6.94 9.83 14.89
CA SER A 126 7.36 11.04 15.62
C SER A 126 6.69 11.11 16.99
N GLU A 127 7.37 11.71 17.97
CA GLU A 127 6.86 11.87 19.33
C GLU A 127 5.53 12.63 19.40
N ASP A 128 5.23 13.45 18.39
CA ASP A 128 4.01 14.25 18.32
C ASP A 128 2.79 13.47 17.81
N VAL A 129 3.02 12.27 17.25
CA VAL A 129 1.95 11.41 16.73
C VAL A 129 1.68 10.27 17.71
N LYS A 130 0.63 10.38 18.48
CA LYS A 130 0.23 9.36 19.45
C LYS A 130 -1.29 9.17 19.43
N GLY A 131 -1.71 7.95 19.66
CA GLY A 131 -3.12 7.62 19.80
C GLY A 131 -3.79 7.19 18.51
N VAL A 132 -4.97 7.71 18.25
CA VAL A 132 -5.80 7.30 17.12
C VAL A 132 -5.97 8.47 16.16
N SER A 133 -5.61 8.25 14.91
CA SER A 133 -5.79 9.22 13.84
C SER A 133 -6.59 8.63 12.67
N PRO A 134 -7.51 9.38 12.06
CA PRO A 134 -8.24 8.91 10.89
C PRO A 134 -7.35 8.91 9.65
N PHE A 135 -7.64 7.97 8.74
CA PHE A 135 -7.08 7.96 7.40
C PHE A 135 -8.13 7.73 6.34
N PHE A 136 -7.85 8.15 5.13
CA PHE A 136 -8.68 8.00 3.96
C PHE A 136 -7.85 7.51 2.78
N LEU A 137 -8.40 6.57 2.00
CA LEU A 137 -7.74 6.04 0.81
C LEU A 137 -8.73 5.93 -0.34
N ILE A 138 -8.33 6.38 -1.51
CA ILE A 138 -9.01 6.09 -2.77
C ILE A 138 -8.12 5.15 -3.58
N SER A 139 -8.69 4.04 -4.03
CA SER A 139 -8.03 3.10 -4.91
C SER A 139 -8.74 3.02 -6.23
N THR A 140 -7.98 3.05 -7.32
CA THR A 140 -8.48 2.82 -8.66
C THR A 140 -7.75 1.65 -9.30
N GLN A 141 -8.48 0.82 -10.05
CA GLN A 141 -7.94 -0.32 -10.75
C GLN A 141 -8.41 -0.33 -12.20
N ASN A 142 -7.47 -0.28 -13.12
CA ASN A 142 -7.71 -0.44 -14.55
C ASN A 142 -7.24 -1.83 -15.00
N ASN A 143 -8.14 -2.60 -15.56
CA ASN A 143 -7.84 -3.90 -16.14
C ASN A 143 -7.72 -3.75 -17.66
N PHE A 144 -6.47 -3.78 -18.16
CA PHE A 144 -6.21 -3.72 -19.58
C PHE A 144 -6.22 -5.10 -20.23
N LYS A 145 -6.39 -5.12 -21.55
CA LYS A 145 -6.17 -6.35 -22.33
C LYS A 145 -4.75 -6.86 -22.11
N ASN A 146 -4.51 -8.13 -22.38
CA ASN A 146 -3.22 -8.82 -22.22
C ASN A 146 -2.74 -8.97 -20.78
N ASN A 147 -3.67 -9.18 -19.84
CA ASN A 147 -3.36 -9.44 -18.43
C ASN A 147 -2.49 -8.35 -17.77
N THR A 148 -2.74 -7.11 -18.12
CA THR A 148 -2.07 -5.95 -17.54
C THR A 148 -3.04 -5.21 -16.64
N VAL A 149 -2.61 -4.89 -15.44
CA VAL A 149 -3.42 -4.19 -14.42
C VAL A 149 -2.64 -2.97 -13.94
N LEU A 150 -3.29 -1.82 -13.93
CA LEU A 150 -2.79 -0.60 -13.32
C LEU A 150 -3.60 -0.33 -12.05
N ILE A 151 -2.92 -0.20 -10.93
CA ILE A 151 -3.51 0.17 -9.65
C ILE A 151 -2.95 1.52 -9.24
N THR A 152 -3.81 2.41 -8.79
CA THR A 152 -3.40 3.69 -8.21
C THR A 152 -4.11 3.87 -6.88
N ASN A 153 -3.33 4.08 -5.82
CA ASN A 153 -3.81 4.38 -4.48
C ASN A 153 -3.39 5.80 -4.11
N LEU A 154 -4.31 6.57 -3.61
CA LEU A 154 -4.09 7.89 -3.01
C LEU A 154 -4.51 7.81 -1.56
N ILE A 155 -3.60 8.12 -0.65
CA ILE A 155 -3.76 7.92 0.79
C ILE A 155 -3.55 9.26 1.47
N LEU A 156 -4.47 9.62 2.36
CA LEU A 156 -4.32 10.68 3.33
C LEU A 156 -4.27 10.02 4.70
N ASP A 157 -3.12 10.01 5.31
CA ASP A 157 -2.91 9.38 6.62
C ASP A 157 -2.79 10.43 7.72
N ARG A 158 -3.10 10.02 8.95
CA ARG A 158 -3.00 10.87 10.17
C ARG A 158 -3.71 12.21 10.04
N LEU A 159 -4.90 12.20 9.44
CA LEU A 159 -5.72 13.40 9.26
C LEU A 159 -6.01 14.09 10.61
N GLY A 160 -5.80 15.40 10.64
CA GLY A 160 -6.05 16.22 11.85
C GLY A 160 -4.97 16.10 12.94
N SER A 161 -3.90 15.37 12.70
CA SER A 161 -2.68 15.43 13.50
C SER A 161 -1.77 16.57 13.01
N ASN A 162 -0.72 16.87 13.78
CA ASN A 162 0.32 17.82 13.36
C ASN A 162 1.20 17.29 12.23
N GLN A 163 0.98 16.05 11.79
CA GLN A 163 1.75 15.36 10.75
C GLN A 163 0.79 14.60 9.84
N THR A 164 0.09 15.33 8.99
CA THR A 164 -0.74 14.72 7.94
C THR A 164 0.18 14.30 6.79
N ASP A 165 0.11 13.03 6.42
CA ASP A 165 0.87 12.47 5.32
C ASP A 165 -0.02 12.26 4.09
N PHE A 166 0.47 12.70 2.95
CA PHE A 166 -0.10 12.36 1.65
C PHE A 166 0.79 11.34 0.97
N GLU A 167 0.22 10.18 0.65
CA GLU A 167 0.93 9.11 -0.04
C GLU A 167 0.23 8.76 -1.35
N TYR A 168 1.02 8.37 -2.33
CA TYR A 168 0.51 7.76 -3.55
C TYR A 168 1.30 6.50 -3.88
N ILE A 169 0.59 5.49 -4.40
CA ILE A 169 1.19 4.26 -4.89
C ILE A 169 0.61 4.01 -6.28
N VAL A 170 1.49 3.86 -7.26
CA VAL A 170 1.10 3.49 -8.63
C VAL A 170 1.84 2.21 -8.99
N SER A 171 1.08 1.15 -9.22
CA SER A 171 1.62 -0.18 -9.53
C SER A 171 1.08 -0.66 -10.88
N LEU A 172 1.98 -1.01 -11.79
CA LEU A 172 1.68 -1.63 -13.07
C LEU A 172 2.13 -3.08 -13.02
N THR A 173 1.16 -3.98 -13.12
CA THR A 173 1.39 -5.43 -13.04
C THR A 173 1.03 -6.08 -14.36
N LYS A 174 1.85 -7.03 -14.82
CA LYS A 174 1.61 -7.81 -16.02
C LYS A 174 1.85 -9.29 -15.79
N ALA A 175 0.83 -10.11 -15.98
CA ALA A 175 0.99 -11.56 -16.01
C ALA A 175 1.54 -11.97 -17.40
N LEU A 176 2.74 -12.56 -17.40
CA LEU A 176 3.39 -13.07 -18.60
C LEU A 176 2.86 -14.46 -18.96
N ASN A 177 2.64 -15.29 -17.95
CA ASN A 177 2.04 -16.61 -18.05
C ASN A 177 1.43 -17.00 -16.67
N ILE A 178 0.98 -18.26 -16.53
CA ILE A 178 0.37 -18.76 -15.29
C ILE A 178 1.32 -18.70 -14.08
N ASN A 179 2.63 -18.77 -14.30
CA ASN A 179 3.64 -18.87 -13.24
C ASN A 179 4.43 -17.57 -13.02
N TRP A 180 4.37 -16.63 -13.94
CA TRP A 180 5.20 -15.42 -13.89
C TRP A 180 4.36 -14.16 -14.00
N VAL A 181 4.52 -13.31 -13.00
CA VAL A 181 3.92 -11.98 -12.94
C VAL A 181 5.04 -10.98 -12.68
N VAL A 182 5.15 -9.97 -13.52
CA VAL A 182 6.09 -8.87 -13.31
C VAL A 182 5.36 -7.62 -12.90
N PHE A 183 5.98 -6.81 -12.04
CA PHE A 183 5.40 -5.53 -11.65
C PHE A 183 6.46 -4.44 -11.56
N VAL A 184 6.00 -3.22 -11.75
CA VAL A 184 6.74 -1.97 -11.55
C VAL A 184 5.86 -1.10 -10.66
N GLU A 185 6.44 -0.56 -9.60
CA GLU A 185 5.72 0.26 -8.64
C GLU A 185 6.51 1.52 -8.30
N THR A 186 5.81 2.62 -8.17
CA THR A 186 6.33 3.84 -7.58
C THR A 186 5.44 4.25 -6.42
N GLN A 187 6.08 4.56 -5.31
CA GLN A 187 5.44 5.03 -4.10
C GLN A 187 6.07 6.37 -3.72
N GLY A 188 5.25 7.36 -3.45
CA GLY A 188 5.70 8.64 -2.94
C GLY A 188 4.96 9.01 -1.68
N ILE A 189 5.68 9.61 -0.75
CA ILE A 189 5.14 10.17 0.48
C ILE A 189 5.54 11.63 0.58
N LYS A 190 4.61 12.46 0.98
CA LYS A 190 4.82 13.87 1.26
C LYS A 190 4.16 14.24 2.57
N SER A 191 4.99 14.63 3.52
CA SER A 191 4.59 15.20 4.80
C SER A 191 5.01 16.68 4.89
N ASP A 192 4.66 17.36 5.94
CA ASP A 192 5.08 18.73 6.19
C ASP A 192 6.62 18.85 6.36
N PHE A 193 7.27 17.79 6.79
CA PHE A 193 8.70 17.80 7.14
C PHE A 193 9.59 17.00 6.18
N TYR A 194 9.02 16.13 5.36
CA TYR A 194 9.79 15.30 4.43
C TYR A 194 8.99 14.92 3.18
N ALA A 195 9.72 14.60 2.12
CA ALA A 195 9.17 14.00 0.91
C ALA A 195 10.15 12.94 0.42
N ASP A 196 9.62 11.78 0.08
CA ASP A 196 10.41 10.65 -0.42
C ASP A 196 9.69 9.95 -1.57
N ASN A 197 10.47 9.31 -2.44
CA ASN A 197 9.97 8.49 -3.53
C ASN A 197 10.74 7.18 -3.61
N LEU A 198 10.00 6.09 -3.60
CA LEU A 198 10.52 4.74 -3.76
C LEU A 198 10.09 4.17 -5.11
N PHE A 199 11.00 3.46 -5.76
CA PHE A 199 10.72 2.74 -6.99
C PHE A 199 11.06 1.27 -6.80
N SER A 200 10.12 0.39 -7.15
CA SER A 200 10.24 -1.05 -6.95
C SER A 200 9.95 -1.80 -8.25
N ILE A 201 10.69 -2.87 -8.48
CA ILE A 201 10.48 -3.81 -9.58
C ILE A 201 10.53 -5.22 -9.00
N GLY A 202 9.65 -6.09 -9.46
CA GLY A 202 9.63 -7.49 -9.03
C GLY A 202 9.01 -8.42 -10.05
N ALA A 203 9.21 -9.73 -9.81
CA ALA A 203 8.69 -10.81 -10.63
C ALA A 203 8.35 -12.04 -9.77
#